data_056815597e26c2db7f8a223489237021
#
_entry.id   056815597e26c2db7f8a223489237021
#
_cell.length_a   1.000
_cell.length_b   1.000
_cell.length_c   1.000
_cell.angle_alpha   90.00
_cell.angle_beta   90.00
_cell.angle_gamma   90.00
#
_symmetry.space_group_name_H-M   'P 1'
#
loop_
_entity.id
_entity.type
_entity.pdbx_description
1 polymer ?
#
loop_
_entity_poly.entity_id
_entity_poly.type
_entity_poly.pdbx_seq_one_letter_code
_entity_poly.pdbx_strand_id
1 'polypeptide(L)'
;MDPSILARDEVDALLVRITDNWSTVRWRGHRLWQNLLDLNVISEHILANRPDVIVETGTFCGGSAIFFADMMRLAGVAPYVISIDQSPVATPEYAGVHYLTGRSSTDPAVAAEVNVLTTGRQVFVVLDSDHHSEHVYRELLLYAPLSSVGGQLLVQDGNMYSSLGLPLEETPLGGIVRFLTEDRRFRVDDTKSHFPTTSHVWGWLHRIA
;
A
#
# COMPACT_ATOMS: atom_id res chain seq x y z
N MET A 1 -24.67 -18.13 -23.58
CA MET A 1 -23.50 -18.93 -23.13
C MET A 1 -23.58 -18.96 -21.61
N ASP A 2 -23.72 -20.12 -21.02
CA ASP A 2 -23.82 -20.27 -19.56
C ASP A 2 -22.48 -19.84 -18.95
N PRO A 3 -22.45 -18.85 -18.03
CA PRO A 3 -21.20 -18.35 -17.41
C PRO A 3 -20.50 -19.39 -16.53
N SER A 4 -21.13 -20.55 -16.27
CA SER A 4 -20.51 -21.65 -15.52
C SER A 4 -19.51 -22.48 -16.31
N ILE A 5 -19.26 -22.16 -17.60
CA ILE A 5 -18.51 -23.00 -18.55
C ILE A 5 -17.15 -22.40 -18.95
N LEU A 6 -16.73 -21.29 -18.38
CA LEU A 6 -15.32 -20.92 -18.55
C LEU A 6 -14.46 -21.93 -17.78
N ALA A 7 -13.60 -22.65 -18.52
CA ALA A 7 -12.61 -23.50 -17.88
C ALA A 7 -11.79 -22.67 -16.90
N ARG A 8 -11.35 -23.25 -15.80
CA ARG A 8 -10.56 -22.56 -14.76
C ARG A 8 -9.36 -21.82 -15.38
N ASP A 9 -8.72 -22.44 -16.35
CA ASP A 9 -7.58 -21.88 -17.09
C ASP A 9 -7.95 -20.61 -17.89
N GLU A 10 -9.19 -20.52 -18.40
CA GLU A 10 -9.66 -19.31 -19.12
C GLU A 10 -9.98 -18.17 -18.17
N VAL A 11 -10.50 -18.47 -16.98
CA VAL A 11 -10.70 -17.49 -15.89
C VAL A 11 -9.36 -16.98 -15.41
N ASP A 12 -8.41 -17.86 -15.12
CA ASP A 12 -7.07 -17.50 -14.67
C ASP A 12 -6.34 -16.66 -15.74
N ALA A 13 -6.42 -17.02 -17.01
CA ALA A 13 -5.87 -16.24 -18.12
C ALA A 13 -6.53 -14.88 -18.26
N LEU A 14 -7.84 -14.76 -18.05
CA LEU A 14 -8.56 -13.49 -18.05
C LEU A 14 -8.13 -12.60 -16.88
N LEU A 15 -8.00 -13.16 -15.68
CA LEU A 15 -7.55 -12.46 -14.48
C LEU A 15 -6.14 -11.91 -14.66
N VAL A 16 -5.21 -12.72 -15.19
CA VAL A 16 -3.86 -12.28 -15.53
C VAL A 16 -3.91 -11.12 -16.52
N ARG A 17 -4.70 -11.18 -17.58
CA ARG A 17 -4.83 -10.09 -18.56
C ARG A 17 -5.43 -8.81 -17.99
N ILE A 18 -6.30 -8.90 -16.99
CA ILE A 18 -6.86 -7.74 -16.28
C ILE A 18 -5.78 -7.11 -15.39
N THR A 19 -4.96 -7.91 -14.74
CA THR A 19 -3.90 -7.46 -13.83
C THR A 19 -2.64 -6.99 -14.57
N ASP A 20 -2.30 -7.55 -15.72
CA ASP A 20 -1.14 -7.17 -16.53
C ASP A 20 -1.16 -5.71 -17.03
N ASN A 21 -2.29 -5.01 -16.89
CA ASN A 21 -2.41 -3.61 -17.26
C ASN A 21 -2.02 -2.62 -16.15
N TRP A 22 -1.62 -3.10 -14.99
CA TRP A 22 -1.24 -2.25 -13.85
C TRP A 22 -0.18 -1.19 -14.20
N SER A 23 0.77 -1.52 -15.08
CA SER A 23 1.83 -0.59 -15.54
C SER A 23 1.31 0.53 -16.44
N THR A 24 0.11 0.40 -17.00
CA THR A 24 -0.51 1.40 -17.88
C THR A 24 -1.45 2.35 -17.15
N VAL A 25 -1.82 2.01 -15.91
CA VAL A 25 -2.74 2.81 -15.10
C VAL A 25 -2.12 4.17 -14.78
N ARG A 26 -2.89 5.23 -14.98
CA ARG A 26 -2.45 6.61 -14.77
C ARG A 26 -3.49 7.41 -13.99
N TRP A 27 -2.98 8.33 -13.17
CA TRP A 27 -3.79 9.36 -12.53
C TRP A 27 -3.23 10.73 -12.88
N ARG A 28 -4.05 11.63 -13.41
CA ARG A 28 -3.64 12.95 -13.90
C ARG A 28 -2.42 12.91 -14.85
N GLY A 29 -2.29 11.84 -15.65
CA GLY A 29 -1.15 11.62 -16.55
C GLY A 29 0.08 10.96 -15.91
N HIS A 30 0.16 10.85 -14.58
CA HIS A 30 1.24 10.17 -13.87
C HIS A 30 0.96 8.67 -13.73
N ARG A 31 1.99 7.83 -13.87
CA ARG A 31 1.88 6.38 -13.67
C ARG A 31 1.55 6.09 -12.21
N LEU A 32 0.52 5.28 -11.99
CA LEU A 32 0.16 4.80 -10.65
C LEU A 32 0.89 3.51 -10.27
N TRP A 33 1.11 2.65 -11.26
CA TRP A 33 1.68 1.31 -11.06
C TRP A 33 0.87 0.46 -10.07
N GLN A 34 -0.44 0.48 -10.19
CA GLN A 34 -1.39 -0.11 -9.26
C GLN A 34 -2.48 -0.90 -9.99
N ASN A 35 -3.01 -1.92 -9.33
CA ASN A 35 -4.21 -2.61 -9.78
C ASN A 35 -5.44 -1.71 -9.57
N LEU A 36 -6.27 -1.55 -10.61
CA LEU A 36 -7.47 -0.69 -10.56
C LEU A 36 -8.49 -1.11 -9.50
N LEU A 37 -8.63 -2.42 -9.24
CA LEU A 37 -9.58 -2.92 -8.25
C LEU A 37 -9.08 -2.63 -6.83
N ASP A 38 -7.78 -2.74 -6.61
CA ASP A 38 -7.17 -2.37 -5.34
C ASP A 38 -7.24 -0.87 -5.08
N LEU A 39 -7.09 -0.03 -6.13
CA LEU A 39 -7.30 1.42 -6.02
C LEU A 39 -8.72 1.76 -5.57
N ASN A 40 -9.74 0.99 -6.00
CA ASN A 40 -11.11 1.20 -5.51
C ASN A 40 -11.20 0.97 -4.00
N VAL A 41 -10.64 -0.13 -3.49
CA VAL A 41 -10.64 -0.45 -2.04
C VAL A 41 -9.87 0.61 -1.24
N ILE A 42 -8.73 1.07 -1.75
CA ILE A 42 -7.95 2.15 -1.14
C ILE A 42 -8.77 3.45 -1.12
N SER A 43 -9.44 3.79 -2.22
CA SER A 43 -10.30 4.98 -2.30
C SER A 43 -11.41 4.95 -1.27
N GLU A 44 -12.13 3.83 -1.18
CA GLU A 44 -13.19 3.64 -0.19
C GLU A 44 -12.66 3.78 1.24
N HIS A 45 -11.46 3.23 1.50
CA HIS A 45 -10.83 3.36 2.81
C HIS A 45 -10.53 4.82 3.15
N ILE A 46 -9.91 5.58 2.24
CA ILE A 46 -9.57 6.99 2.46
C ILE A 46 -10.83 7.83 2.65
N LEU A 47 -11.85 7.64 1.79
CA LEU A 47 -13.12 8.39 1.86
C LEU A 47 -13.89 8.12 3.17
N ALA A 48 -13.88 6.88 3.65
CA ALA A 48 -14.58 6.48 4.87
C ALA A 48 -13.85 6.93 6.15
N ASN A 49 -12.53 6.78 6.19
CA ASN A 49 -11.73 6.99 7.41
C ASN A 49 -11.12 8.40 7.50
N ARG A 50 -11.01 9.13 6.37
CA ARG A 50 -10.58 10.54 6.32
C ARG A 50 -9.27 10.79 7.08
N PRO A 51 -8.18 10.08 6.78
CA PRO A 51 -6.92 10.23 7.51
C PRO A 51 -6.38 11.67 7.40
N ASP A 52 -5.73 12.15 8.46
CA ASP A 52 -5.05 13.46 8.47
C ASP A 52 -3.74 13.42 7.68
N VAL A 53 -3.11 12.25 7.60
CA VAL A 53 -1.83 12.01 6.90
C VAL A 53 -1.87 10.63 6.26
N ILE A 54 -1.33 10.54 5.05
CA ILE A 54 -0.98 9.26 4.43
C ILE A 54 0.53 9.17 4.34
N VAL A 55 1.10 8.09 4.84
CA VAL A 55 2.53 7.76 4.72
C VAL A 55 2.68 6.64 3.73
N GLU A 56 3.38 6.88 2.64
CA GLU A 56 3.70 5.92 1.58
C GLU A 56 5.19 5.63 1.58
N THR A 57 5.58 4.37 1.50
CA THR A 57 6.93 3.96 1.12
C THR A 57 6.90 3.44 -0.33
N GLY A 58 7.90 3.82 -1.15
CA GLY A 58 7.91 3.55 -2.58
C GLY A 58 7.24 4.65 -3.41
N THR A 59 7.93 5.76 -3.64
CA THR A 59 7.43 6.88 -4.45
C THR A 59 7.37 6.56 -5.94
N PHE A 60 8.38 5.85 -6.46
CA PHE A 60 8.57 5.56 -7.88
C PHE A 60 8.37 6.80 -8.78
N CYS A 61 7.22 6.94 -9.45
CA CYS A 61 6.89 8.08 -10.31
C CYS A 61 6.01 9.14 -9.62
N GLY A 62 5.66 8.97 -8.35
CA GLY A 62 4.81 9.86 -7.56
C GLY A 62 3.32 9.85 -7.93
N GLY A 63 2.88 8.93 -8.79
CA GLY A 63 1.48 8.87 -9.23
C GLY A 63 0.53 8.46 -8.11
N SER A 64 0.90 7.48 -7.29
CA SER A 64 0.15 7.02 -6.11
C SER A 64 0.03 8.13 -5.06
N ALA A 65 1.11 8.85 -4.78
CA ALA A 65 1.08 10.00 -3.85
C ALA A 65 0.11 11.09 -4.30
N ILE A 66 0.07 11.40 -5.61
CA ILE A 66 -0.90 12.35 -6.18
C ILE A 66 -2.33 11.82 -6.04
N PHE A 67 -2.54 10.54 -6.33
CA PHE A 67 -3.84 9.89 -6.18
C PHE A 67 -4.32 9.97 -4.72
N PHE A 68 -3.48 9.66 -3.75
CA PHE A 68 -3.83 9.75 -2.34
C PHE A 68 -4.20 11.19 -1.93
N ALA A 69 -3.41 12.17 -2.38
CA ALA A 69 -3.72 13.57 -2.11
C ALA A 69 -5.08 13.99 -2.68
N ASP A 70 -5.45 13.50 -3.87
CA ASP A 70 -6.76 13.77 -4.45
C ASP A 70 -7.90 13.05 -3.72
N MET A 71 -7.69 11.81 -3.28
CA MET A 71 -8.68 11.09 -2.48
C MET A 71 -8.90 11.78 -1.13
N MET A 72 -7.87 12.31 -0.49
CA MET A 72 -8.00 13.13 0.73
C MET A 72 -8.84 14.38 0.46
N ARG A 73 -8.60 15.09 -0.66
CA ARG A 73 -9.44 16.24 -1.04
C ARG A 73 -10.89 15.86 -1.25
N LEU A 74 -11.16 14.75 -1.94
CA LEU A 74 -12.51 14.23 -2.16
C LEU A 74 -13.18 13.85 -0.84
N ALA A 75 -12.41 13.35 0.11
CA ALA A 75 -12.88 13.06 1.48
C ALA A 75 -13.15 14.35 2.30
N GLY A 76 -12.85 15.54 1.77
CA GLY A 76 -13.01 16.81 2.47
C GLY A 76 -11.94 17.07 3.53
N VAL A 77 -10.76 16.46 3.40
CA VAL A 77 -9.58 16.68 4.27
C VAL A 77 -8.49 17.43 3.50
N ALA A 78 -7.74 18.27 4.19
CA ALA A 78 -6.56 18.90 3.60
C ALA A 78 -5.53 17.81 3.28
N PRO A 79 -5.03 17.71 2.03
CA PRO A 79 -4.11 16.64 1.67
C PRO A 79 -2.76 16.82 2.37
N TYR A 80 -2.28 15.75 2.95
CA TYR A 80 -0.94 15.65 3.51
C TYR A 80 -0.41 14.24 3.32
N VAL A 81 0.36 14.04 2.26
CA VAL A 81 0.96 12.76 1.90
C VAL A 81 2.47 12.88 2.08
N ILE A 82 3.08 11.95 2.80
CA ILE A 82 4.53 11.80 2.93
C ILE A 82 4.90 10.57 2.12
N SER A 83 5.66 10.75 1.04
CA SER A 83 6.08 9.67 0.14
C SER A 83 7.60 9.52 0.17
N ILE A 84 8.06 8.30 0.48
CA ILE A 84 9.47 8.00 0.79
C ILE A 84 10.02 7.07 -0.29
N ASP A 85 11.22 7.37 -0.81
CA ASP A 85 11.92 6.48 -1.75
C ASP A 85 13.44 6.52 -1.52
N GLN A 86 14.07 5.36 -1.54
CA GLN A 86 15.53 5.27 -1.43
C GLN A 86 16.26 5.84 -2.66
N SER A 87 15.61 5.85 -3.81
CA SER A 87 16.13 6.41 -5.04
C SER A 87 15.87 7.92 -5.12
N PRO A 88 16.79 8.72 -5.66
CA PRO A 88 16.55 10.14 -5.92
C PRO A 88 15.68 10.28 -7.19
N VAL A 89 14.41 9.92 -7.10
CA VAL A 89 13.48 9.96 -8.23
C VAL A 89 13.02 11.39 -8.53
N ALA A 90 12.79 11.68 -9.80
CA ALA A 90 12.17 12.93 -10.21
C ALA A 90 10.67 12.87 -9.89
N THR A 91 10.24 13.67 -8.93
CA THR A 91 8.86 13.70 -8.45
C THR A 91 8.09 14.90 -9.02
N PRO A 92 6.82 14.73 -9.36
CA PRO A 92 5.98 15.86 -9.75
C PRO A 92 5.67 16.74 -8.55
N GLU A 93 5.80 18.06 -8.70
CA GLU A 93 5.32 18.98 -7.69
C GLU A 93 3.80 18.89 -7.60
N TYR A 94 3.27 18.59 -6.42
CA TYR A 94 1.84 18.47 -6.19
C TYR A 94 1.46 18.94 -4.78
N ALA A 95 0.47 19.84 -4.70
CA ALA A 95 0.08 20.44 -3.44
C ALA A 95 -0.37 19.38 -2.42
N GLY A 96 0.23 19.41 -1.22
CA GLY A 96 -0.05 18.45 -0.16
C GLY A 96 0.71 17.12 -0.27
N VAL A 97 1.66 16.99 -1.20
CA VAL A 97 2.58 15.85 -1.26
C VAL A 97 3.99 16.30 -0.87
N HIS A 98 4.58 15.61 0.10
CA HIS A 98 5.93 15.82 0.61
C HIS A 98 6.78 14.59 0.26
N TYR A 99 7.77 14.78 -0.60
CA TYR A 99 8.65 13.72 -1.05
C TYR A 99 9.94 13.68 -0.23
N LEU A 100 10.26 12.51 0.33
CA LEU A 100 11.50 12.19 1.03
C LEU A 100 12.29 11.19 0.17
N THR A 101 12.80 11.64 -0.98
CA THR A 101 13.54 10.79 -1.94
C THR A 101 15.05 10.78 -1.69
N GLY A 102 15.75 9.73 -2.16
CA GLY A 102 17.18 9.51 -1.87
C GLY A 102 17.43 9.02 -0.43
N ARG A 103 16.41 8.50 0.24
CA ARG A 103 16.45 8.09 1.65
C ARG A 103 15.67 6.79 1.84
N SER A 104 16.28 5.80 2.50
CA SER A 104 15.62 4.53 2.75
C SER A 104 14.48 4.67 3.77
N SER A 105 13.34 4.05 3.50
CA SER A 105 12.22 3.94 4.45
C SER A 105 12.62 3.18 5.73
N THR A 106 13.58 2.26 5.64
CA THR A 106 14.09 1.52 6.81
C THR A 106 15.21 2.23 7.57
N ASP A 107 15.58 3.47 7.18
CA ASP A 107 16.50 4.30 7.96
C ASP A 107 15.79 4.83 9.22
N PRO A 108 16.30 4.54 10.44
CA PRO A 108 15.70 5.04 11.67
C PRO A 108 15.56 6.55 11.73
N ALA A 109 16.45 7.31 11.09
CA ALA A 109 16.36 8.77 11.04
C ALA A 109 15.16 9.25 10.20
N VAL A 110 14.86 8.56 9.08
CA VAL A 110 13.68 8.82 8.27
C VAL A 110 12.41 8.48 9.04
N ALA A 111 12.37 7.32 9.68
CA ALA A 111 11.23 6.91 10.49
C ALA A 111 10.98 7.87 11.67
N ALA A 112 12.04 8.37 12.33
CA ALA A 112 11.92 9.36 13.38
C ALA A 112 11.36 10.70 12.87
N GLU A 113 11.79 11.17 11.70
CA GLU A 113 11.27 12.37 11.05
C GLU A 113 9.77 12.21 10.73
N VAL A 114 9.39 11.09 10.12
CA VAL A 114 7.98 10.78 9.81
C VAL A 114 7.14 10.72 11.09
N ASN A 115 7.65 10.11 12.15
CA ASN A 115 6.95 10.06 13.44
C ASN A 115 6.69 11.47 14.01
N VAL A 116 7.65 12.39 13.89
CA VAL A 116 7.46 13.78 14.30
C VAL A 116 6.37 14.46 13.46
N LEU A 117 6.41 14.29 12.13
CA LEU A 117 5.46 14.89 11.20
C LEU A 117 4.03 14.34 11.35
N THR A 118 3.88 13.13 11.90
CA THR A 118 2.58 12.45 12.07
C THR A 118 2.04 12.51 13.50
N THR A 119 2.80 13.09 14.44
CA THR A 119 2.40 13.14 15.86
C THR A 119 1.04 13.78 16.05
N GLY A 120 0.14 13.09 16.75
CA GLY A 120 -1.22 13.56 17.08
C GLY A 120 -2.20 13.55 15.90
N ARG A 121 -1.86 12.89 14.80
CA ARG A 121 -2.67 12.79 13.58
C ARG A 121 -3.19 11.38 13.37
N GLN A 122 -4.32 11.25 12.68
CA GLN A 122 -4.80 9.96 12.20
C GLN A 122 -4.02 9.60 10.92
N VAL A 123 -3.22 8.54 10.99
CA VAL A 123 -2.30 8.14 9.92
C VAL A 123 -2.82 6.89 9.22
N PHE A 124 -2.84 6.93 7.89
CA PHE A 124 -2.94 5.75 7.05
C PHE A 124 -1.57 5.44 6.45
N VAL A 125 -1.05 4.26 6.70
CA VAL A 125 0.26 3.80 6.20
C VAL A 125 0.04 2.88 5.00
N VAL A 126 0.82 3.11 3.93
CA VAL A 126 0.88 2.26 2.73
C VAL A 126 2.33 1.88 2.49
N LEU A 127 2.66 0.60 2.60
CA LEU A 127 3.99 0.05 2.36
C LEU A 127 4.04 -0.57 0.97
N ASP A 128 4.77 0.05 0.05
CA ASP A 128 4.87 -0.31 -1.37
C ASP A 128 6.28 -0.03 -1.92
N SER A 129 7.32 -0.37 -1.17
CA SER A 129 8.70 -0.05 -1.53
C SER A 129 9.47 -1.27 -2.07
N ASP A 130 10.31 -1.87 -1.27
CA ASP A 130 11.05 -3.09 -1.57
C ASP A 130 10.21 -4.30 -1.13
N HIS A 131 9.96 -5.22 -2.06
CA HIS A 131 9.07 -6.35 -1.85
C HIS A 131 9.75 -7.58 -1.19
N HIS A 132 10.98 -7.43 -0.69
CA HIS A 132 11.63 -8.50 0.07
C HIS A 132 11.08 -8.57 1.52
N SER A 133 10.83 -9.77 1.96
CA SER A 133 10.25 -10.08 3.29
C SER A 133 10.93 -9.34 4.44
N GLU A 134 12.27 -9.32 4.49
CA GLU A 134 13.03 -8.66 5.55
C GLU A 134 12.84 -7.13 5.52
N HIS A 135 12.75 -6.53 4.33
CA HIS A 135 12.52 -5.09 4.19
C HIS A 135 11.13 -4.72 4.68
N VAL A 136 10.10 -5.43 4.18
CA VAL A 136 8.70 -5.24 4.60
C VAL A 136 8.54 -5.43 6.11
N TYR A 137 9.18 -6.44 6.67
CA TYR A 137 9.15 -6.66 8.12
C TYR A 137 9.75 -5.47 8.90
N ARG A 138 10.88 -4.91 8.43
CA ARG A 138 11.48 -3.70 9.05
C ARG A 138 10.59 -2.48 8.92
N GLU A 139 9.97 -2.27 7.77
CA GLU A 139 9.00 -1.20 7.60
C GLU A 139 7.81 -1.35 8.55
N LEU A 140 7.27 -2.56 8.68
CA LEU A 140 6.19 -2.83 9.62
C LEU A 140 6.59 -2.49 11.08
N LEU A 141 7.80 -2.82 11.51
CA LEU A 141 8.28 -2.44 12.84
C LEU A 141 8.34 -0.92 13.05
N LEU A 142 8.68 -0.15 12.01
CA LEU A 142 8.87 1.30 12.08
C LEU A 142 7.55 2.07 11.91
N TYR A 143 6.68 1.63 11.01
CA TYR A 143 5.51 2.40 10.57
C TYR A 143 4.18 1.87 11.09
N ALA A 144 4.04 0.59 11.44
CA ALA A 144 2.80 0.09 12.00
C ALA A 144 2.38 0.81 13.31
N PRO A 145 3.32 1.23 14.19
CA PRO A 145 2.97 2.02 15.37
C PRO A 145 2.30 3.37 15.09
N LEU A 146 2.41 3.92 13.87
CA LEU A 146 1.75 5.17 13.48
C LEU A 146 0.24 5.02 13.34
N SER A 147 -0.25 3.82 13.01
CA SER A 147 -1.68 3.55 12.95
C SER A 147 -2.29 3.60 14.35
N SER A 148 -3.39 4.33 14.51
CA SER A 148 -4.14 4.36 15.78
C SER A 148 -4.82 3.02 16.07
N VAL A 149 -5.14 2.74 17.33
CA VAL A 149 -6.00 1.61 17.69
C VAL A 149 -7.35 1.76 16.98
N GLY A 150 -7.81 0.71 16.32
CA GLY A 150 -8.98 0.73 15.44
C GLY A 150 -8.67 1.18 14.00
N GLY A 151 -7.45 1.69 13.73
CA GLY A 151 -7.01 2.06 12.40
C GLY A 151 -6.48 0.88 11.59
N GLN A 152 -6.14 1.16 10.35
CA GLN A 152 -5.62 0.17 9.40
C GLN A 152 -4.33 0.68 8.75
N LEU A 153 -3.49 -0.24 8.33
CA LEU A 153 -2.38 0.00 7.38
C LEU A 153 -2.47 -1.00 6.24
N LEU A 154 -1.81 -0.70 5.14
CA LEU A 154 -1.76 -1.52 3.94
C LEU A 154 -0.31 -1.88 3.61
N VAL A 155 -0.04 -3.16 3.39
CA VAL A 155 1.16 -3.68 2.73
C VAL A 155 0.74 -4.17 1.35
N GLN A 156 1.41 -3.68 0.31
CA GLN A 156 1.09 -4.05 -1.06
C GLN A 156 1.80 -5.35 -1.49
N ASP A 157 1.37 -5.88 -2.62
CA ASP A 157 1.99 -6.97 -3.38
C ASP A 157 2.20 -8.29 -2.61
N GLY A 158 1.33 -8.56 -1.63
CA GLY A 158 1.31 -9.84 -0.91
C GLY A 158 1.06 -11.06 -1.81
N ASN A 159 0.58 -10.87 -3.06
CA ASN A 159 0.35 -11.94 -4.03
C ASN A 159 1.61 -12.38 -4.79
N MET A 160 2.77 -11.78 -4.60
CA MET A 160 3.98 -12.08 -5.40
C MET A 160 4.43 -13.54 -5.30
N TYR A 161 4.16 -14.23 -4.17
CA TYR A 161 4.46 -15.65 -4.03
C TYR A 161 3.70 -16.50 -5.06
N SER A 162 2.46 -16.14 -5.41
CA SER A 162 1.62 -16.86 -6.36
C SER A 162 1.75 -16.34 -7.79
N SER A 163 1.88 -15.03 -7.99
CA SER A 163 1.96 -14.42 -9.31
C SER A 163 3.33 -14.58 -9.97
N LEU A 164 4.42 -14.59 -9.18
CA LEU A 164 5.79 -14.73 -9.67
C LEU A 164 6.42 -16.08 -9.33
N GLY A 165 5.72 -16.97 -8.57
CA GLY A 165 6.25 -18.25 -8.14
C GLY A 165 7.43 -18.15 -7.17
N LEU A 166 7.53 -17.04 -6.43
CA LEU A 166 8.58 -16.83 -5.44
C LEU A 166 8.29 -17.59 -4.14
N PRO A 167 9.32 -18.01 -3.38
CA PRO A 167 9.13 -18.53 -2.04
C PRO A 167 8.42 -17.51 -1.16
N LEU A 168 7.43 -17.94 -0.38
CA LEU A 168 6.64 -17.05 0.48
C LEU A 168 7.51 -16.20 1.41
N GLU A 169 8.54 -16.81 1.97
CA GLU A 169 9.50 -16.18 2.88
C GLU A 169 10.37 -15.10 2.24
N GLU A 170 10.37 -14.98 0.91
CA GLU A 170 11.10 -13.97 0.16
C GLU A 170 10.19 -12.82 -0.30
N THR A 171 8.88 -12.88 -0.02
CA THR A 171 7.88 -11.95 -0.52
C THR A 171 7.32 -11.05 0.58
N PRO A 172 6.56 -9.98 0.25
CA PRO A 172 5.89 -9.15 1.24
C PRO A 172 5.05 -9.94 2.22
N LEU A 173 4.37 -10.99 1.76
CA LEU A 173 3.55 -11.85 2.61
C LEU A 173 4.39 -12.55 3.69
N GLY A 174 5.63 -12.96 3.40
CA GLY A 174 6.55 -13.49 4.42
C GLY A 174 6.85 -12.50 5.52
N GLY A 175 7.07 -11.23 5.17
CA GLY A 175 7.27 -10.13 6.12
C GLY A 175 6.04 -9.89 6.99
N ILE A 176 4.84 -9.90 6.38
CA ILE A 176 3.55 -9.78 7.09
C ILE A 176 3.36 -10.91 8.08
N VAL A 177 3.55 -12.16 7.66
CA VAL A 177 3.38 -13.35 8.51
C VAL A 177 4.31 -13.30 9.71
N ARG A 178 5.58 -12.95 9.48
CA ARG A 178 6.54 -12.79 10.57
C ARG A 178 6.10 -11.71 11.55
N PHE A 179 5.73 -10.52 11.06
CA PHE A 179 5.26 -9.42 11.89
C PHE A 179 4.05 -9.81 12.74
N LEU A 180 3.03 -10.43 12.17
CA LEU A 180 1.82 -10.88 12.87
C LEU A 180 2.07 -11.99 13.89
N THR A 181 3.18 -12.74 13.76
CA THR A 181 3.58 -13.74 14.75
C THR A 181 4.14 -13.07 16.01
N GLU A 182 4.84 -11.95 15.87
CA GLU A 182 5.53 -11.23 16.92
C GLU A 182 4.68 -10.13 17.54
N ASP A 183 3.85 -9.43 16.74
CA ASP A 183 2.99 -8.32 17.20
C ASP A 183 1.49 -8.67 17.13
N ARG A 184 0.95 -9.07 18.27
CA ARG A 184 -0.46 -9.48 18.41
C ARG A 184 -1.43 -8.29 18.46
N ARG A 185 -0.95 -7.06 18.39
CA ARG A 185 -1.81 -5.86 18.30
C ARG A 185 -2.43 -5.69 16.93
N PHE A 186 -1.98 -6.46 15.95
CA PHE A 186 -2.49 -6.41 14.58
C PHE A 186 -3.10 -7.75 14.16
N ARG A 187 -4.05 -7.68 13.23
CA ARG A 187 -4.64 -8.83 12.55
C ARG A 187 -4.92 -8.47 11.10
N VAL A 188 -5.01 -9.48 10.24
CA VAL A 188 -5.49 -9.29 8.86
C VAL A 188 -6.96 -8.86 8.86
N ASP A 189 -7.31 -7.90 8.02
CA ASP A 189 -8.70 -7.54 7.72
C ASP A 189 -9.13 -8.14 6.39
N ASP A 190 -9.69 -9.33 6.44
CA ASP A 190 -10.16 -10.06 5.26
C ASP A 190 -11.35 -9.37 4.56
N THR A 191 -12.04 -8.44 5.24
CA THR A 191 -13.16 -7.70 4.65
C THR A 191 -12.73 -6.76 3.53
N LYS A 192 -11.44 -6.48 3.39
CA LYS A 192 -10.86 -5.64 2.35
C LYS A 192 -10.45 -6.41 1.09
N SER A 193 -10.47 -7.72 1.13
CA SER A 193 -10.13 -8.60 -0.01
C SER A 193 -11.37 -8.97 -0.82
N HIS A 194 -12.12 -7.95 -1.29
CA HIS A 194 -13.38 -8.15 -2.02
C HIS A 194 -13.19 -8.75 -3.42
N PHE A 195 -12.03 -8.48 -4.03
CA PHE A 195 -11.78 -8.89 -5.40
C PHE A 195 -10.82 -10.07 -5.44
N PRO A 196 -11.11 -11.11 -6.24
CA PRO A 196 -10.23 -12.28 -6.35
C PRO A 196 -8.86 -11.97 -6.98
N THR A 197 -8.71 -10.76 -7.55
CA THR A 197 -7.48 -10.31 -8.23
C THR A 197 -6.69 -9.29 -7.44
N THR A 198 -6.91 -9.19 -6.13
CA THR A 198 -6.14 -8.25 -5.30
C THR A 198 -4.65 -8.59 -5.29
N SER A 199 -3.81 -7.56 -5.45
CA SER A 199 -2.36 -7.66 -5.21
C SER A 199 -2.04 -7.66 -3.71
N HIS A 200 -2.97 -7.23 -2.86
CA HIS A 200 -2.75 -7.00 -1.44
C HIS A 200 -3.18 -8.18 -0.56
N VAL A 201 -2.79 -9.39 -0.96
CA VAL A 201 -3.11 -10.62 -0.18
C VAL A 201 -2.57 -10.49 1.24
N TRP A 202 -3.48 -10.56 2.24
CA TRP A 202 -3.21 -10.32 3.66
C TRP A 202 -2.61 -8.95 4.00
N GLY A 203 -2.55 -8.04 3.03
CA GLY A 203 -1.87 -6.76 3.20
C GLY A 203 -2.62 -5.74 4.06
N TRP A 204 -3.94 -5.85 4.19
CA TRP A 204 -4.71 -4.99 5.06
C TRP A 204 -4.60 -5.45 6.51
N LEU A 205 -3.89 -4.67 7.33
CA LEU A 205 -3.68 -4.95 8.73
C LEU A 205 -4.45 -3.97 9.61
N HIS A 206 -5.30 -4.52 10.49
CA HIS A 206 -6.11 -3.77 11.43
C HIS A 206 -5.44 -3.78 12.81
N ARG A 207 -5.23 -2.60 13.41
CA ARG A 207 -4.69 -2.47 14.75
C ARG A 207 -5.80 -2.63 15.79
N ILE A 208 -5.71 -3.67 16.62
CA ILE A 208 -6.72 -4.03 17.64
C ILE A 208 -6.34 -3.61 19.07
N ALA A 209 -5.07 -3.26 19.32
CA ALA A 209 -4.57 -2.83 20.63
C ALA A 209 -3.38 -1.86 20.53
#